data_c481388619eb5ad0ce04502273644a58
#
_entry.id   c481388619eb5ad0ce04502273644a58
#
_cell.length_a   1.000
_cell.length_b   1.000
_cell.length_c   1.000
_cell.angle_alpha   90.00
_cell.angle_beta   90.00
_cell.angle_gamma   90.00
#
_symmetry.space_group_name_H-M   'P 1'
#
loop_
_entity.id
_entity.type
_entity.pdbx_description
1 polymer ?
#
loop_
_entity_poly.entity_id
_entity_poly.type
_entity_poly.pdbx_seq_one_letter_code
_entity_poly.pdbx_strand_id
1 'polypeptide(L)'
;MDFDSSNLSLDCLIYIFSFLDEDDLIRASEVCKFWHEAAVTPWLWRQMCLQQWTFCNVARSESGKGSWRSYFLRRARLERRMETGRSGADYTCRSLRGHTGSVVGLVYLAGSDADISSSASVVCSASTDGTVRAWDVQQGTQLWATPAQSALCDITVDTKLGTLFTSDTAGKISAWEGLSGREVASFSTSSSGCKLLAYSVENQSVLMAGTGGGALHTLTSPSLTQLSRHMLFDTFKINQLISSPDRKWLFVGAQECIDTSPKVFFSESLSCPSEDEPPLRQSLPVSDCCAAAFLPADPARLVLIHNTENRGYSTLSVFNISMKKSKYQVDILVQQVETFQLEFGGRRPDVLLQTQGSDTLVVAVGNRLRVYTLKGVVLASFEDHTQPIAALCVDSFRVVTASRDLSLRVLTWKKEKDKGRTLQSRFHLLGGSHTMSRGFTKVACDYVSIVASVQSVNGKDVLKAYSFNS
;
A
#
# COMPACT_ATOMS: atom_id res chain seq x y z
N MET A 1 -33.53 -36.84 30.97
CA MET A 1 -34.11 -35.48 30.75
C MET A 1 -33.68 -35.08 29.36
N ASP A 2 -34.53 -35.35 28.38
CA ASP A 2 -34.30 -34.91 27.03
C ASP A 2 -34.47 -33.40 26.99
N PHE A 3 -33.40 -32.67 26.81
CA PHE A 3 -33.46 -31.24 26.51
C PHE A 3 -34.05 -31.08 25.13
N ASP A 4 -35.31 -30.76 25.09
CA ASP A 4 -36.04 -30.44 23.87
C ASP A 4 -35.47 -29.11 23.31
N SER A 5 -34.54 -29.25 22.35
CA SER A 5 -33.89 -28.12 21.66
C SER A 5 -34.86 -27.29 20.79
N SER A 6 -36.15 -27.71 20.72
CA SER A 6 -37.17 -27.05 19.94
C SER A 6 -37.73 -25.75 20.51
N ASN A 7 -37.33 -25.39 21.75
CA ASN A 7 -37.81 -24.17 22.45
C ASN A 7 -36.82 -23.01 22.48
N LEU A 8 -35.61 -23.14 21.96
CA LEU A 8 -34.67 -22.03 21.86
C LEU A 8 -34.94 -21.18 20.62
N SER A 9 -35.11 -19.87 20.81
CA SER A 9 -35.18 -18.98 19.64
C SER A 9 -33.82 -18.88 18.94
N LEU A 10 -33.82 -18.53 17.65
CA LEU A 10 -32.60 -18.33 16.89
C LEU A 10 -31.65 -17.32 17.56
N ASP A 11 -32.22 -16.25 18.12
CA ASP A 11 -31.45 -15.20 18.80
C ASP A 11 -30.77 -15.72 20.10
N CYS A 12 -31.46 -16.58 20.85
CA CYS A 12 -30.88 -17.23 22.03
C CYS A 12 -29.69 -18.12 21.63
N LEU A 13 -29.86 -18.87 20.54
CA LEU A 13 -28.82 -19.76 20.04
C LEU A 13 -27.61 -18.96 19.50
N ILE A 14 -27.83 -17.87 18.78
CA ILE A 14 -26.79 -16.94 18.34
C ILE A 14 -26.03 -16.37 19.54
N TYR A 15 -26.74 -15.97 20.61
CA TYR A 15 -26.13 -15.47 21.83
C TYR A 15 -25.26 -16.55 22.50
N ILE A 16 -25.74 -17.77 22.64
CA ILE A 16 -24.97 -18.91 23.17
C ILE A 16 -23.71 -19.14 22.31
N PHE A 17 -23.86 -19.13 20.99
CA PHE A 17 -22.76 -19.34 20.06
C PHE A 17 -21.72 -18.21 20.07
N SER A 18 -22.06 -17.02 20.56
CA SER A 18 -21.10 -15.93 20.72
C SER A 18 -20.00 -16.21 21.76
N PHE A 19 -20.15 -17.25 22.58
CA PHE A 19 -19.15 -17.72 23.55
C PHE A 19 -18.29 -18.87 23.05
N LEU A 20 -18.59 -19.42 21.84
CA LEU A 20 -17.83 -20.50 21.23
C LEU A 20 -16.59 -19.96 20.48
N ASP A 21 -15.55 -20.77 20.40
CA ASP A 21 -14.43 -20.55 19.50
C ASP A 21 -14.74 -20.96 18.05
N GLU A 22 -13.80 -20.75 17.13
CA GLU A 22 -13.97 -21.05 15.72
C GLU A 22 -14.23 -22.54 15.43
N ASP A 23 -13.53 -23.42 16.14
CA ASP A 23 -13.62 -24.87 15.91
C ASP A 23 -14.94 -25.42 16.44
N ASP A 24 -15.40 -24.95 17.61
CA ASP A 24 -16.67 -25.34 18.18
C ASP A 24 -17.84 -24.75 17.38
N LEU A 25 -17.70 -23.54 16.86
CA LEU A 25 -18.75 -22.93 16.00
C LEU A 25 -18.87 -23.67 14.66
N ILE A 26 -17.77 -24.17 14.11
CA ILE A 26 -17.78 -25.03 12.92
C ILE A 26 -18.50 -26.34 13.24
N ARG A 27 -18.15 -27.03 14.35
CA ARG A 27 -18.82 -28.26 14.78
C ARG A 27 -20.31 -28.04 15.04
N ALA A 28 -20.67 -26.94 15.69
CA ALA A 28 -22.06 -26.58 15.91
C ALA A 28 -22.84 -26.42 14.60
N SER A 29 -22.19 -25.91 13.54
CA SER A 29 -22.81 -25.76 12.23
C SER A 29 -23.14 -27.09 11.52
N GLU A 30 -22.61 -28.22 11.99
CA GLU A 30 -22.81 -29.56 11.44
C GLU A 30 -23.89 -30.36 12.17
N VAL A 31 -24.43 -29.86 13.30
CA VAL A 31 -25.38 -30.60 14.14
C VAL A 31 -26.77 -30.72 13.50
N CYS A 32 -27.37 -29.61 13.06
CA CYS A 32 -28.64 -29.57 12.37
C CYS A 32 -28.84 -28.25 11.60
N LYS A 33 -29.86 -28.18 10.75
CA LYS A 33 -30.16 -26.98 9.94
C LYS A 33 -30.35 -25.72 10.76
N PHE A 34 -31.01 -25.80 11.90
CA PHE A 34 -31.27 -24.68 12.80
C PHE A 34 -29.99 -24.16 13.46
N TRP A 35 -29.13 -25.07 13.90
CA TRP A 35 -27.81 -24.73 14.44
C TRP A 35 -26.89 -24.19 13.35
N HIS A 36 -26.97 -24.74 12.14
CA HIS A 36 -26.23 -24.21 11.01
C HIS A 36 -26.59 -22.76 10.72
N GLU A 37 -27.89 -22.42 10.68
CA GLU A 37 -28.36 -21.05 10.45
C GLU A 37 -27.81 -20.08 11.49
N ALA A 38 -27.86 -20.46 12.77
CA ALA A 38 -27.29 -19.67 13.84
C ALA A 38 -25.75 -19.53 13.72
N ALA A 39 -25.05 -20.64 13.48
CA ALA A 39 -23.58 -20.68 13.44
C ALA A 39 -22.97 -19.92 12.23
N VAL A 40 -23.67 -19.80 11.13
CA VAL A 40 -23.20 -19.05 9.94
C VAL A 40 -23.61 -17.59 9.95
N THR A 41 -24.32 -17.13 10.98
CA THR A 41 -24.78 -15.74 11.08
C THR A 41 -23.62 -14.75 10.93
N PRO A 42 -23.71 -13.78 9.99
CA PRO A 42 -22.60 -12.85 9.71
C PRO A 42 -22.15 -12.05 10.93
N TRP A 43 -23.07 -11.73 11.84
CA TRP A 43 -22.78 -10.99 13.06
C TRP A 43 -21.79 -11.72 13.96
N LEU A 44 -21.92 -13.03 14.18
CA LEU A 44 -20.99 -13.84 14.98
C LEU A 44 -19.56 -13.77 14.45
N TRP A 45 -19.39 -14.06 13.17
CA TRP A 45 -18.08 -14.06 12.53
C TRP A 45 -17.45 -12.68 12.46
N ARG A 46 -18.29 -11.64 12.30
CA ARG A 46 -17.83 -10.25 12.39
C ARG A 46 -17.29 -9.94 13.78
N GLN A 47 -18.02 -10.33 14.85
CA GLN A 47 -17.58 -10.12 16.24
C GLN A 47 -16.27 -10.85 16.51
N MET A 48 -16.12 -12.08 16.07
CA MET A 48 -14.89 -12.86 16.19
C MET A 48 -13.72 -12.15 15.49
N CYS A 49 -13.91 -11.65 14.27
CA CYS A 49 -12.90 -10.87 13.54
C CYS A 49 -12.46 -9.64 14.35
N LEU A 50 -13.43 -8.86 14.86
CA LEU A 50 -13.15 -7.62 15.62
C LEU A 50 -12.53 -7.88 16.99
N GLN A 51 -12.79 -9.05 17.58
CA GLN A 51 -12.15 -9.46 18.83
C GLN A 51 -10.70 -9.91 18.61
N GLN A 52 -10.46 -10.68 17.52
CA GLN A 52 -9.17 -11.28 17.28
C GLN A 52 -8.18 -10.32 16.63
N TRP A 53 -8.62 -9.50 15.67
CA TRP A 53 -7.74 -8.69 14.87
C TRP A 53 -7.89 -7.19 15.10
N THR A 54 -6.76 -6.49 15.07
CA THR A 54 -6.70 -5.04 15.21
C THR A 54 -7.29 -4.32 14.00
N PHE A 55 -7.02 -4.86 12.82
CA PHE A 55 -7.48 -4.31 11.55
C PHE A 55 -8.21 -5.38 10.75
N CYS A 56 -9.43 -5.08 10.30
CA CYS A 56 -10.23 -5.93 9.42
C CYS A 56 -10.65 -5.12 8.20
N ASN A 57 -10.61 -5.72 7.02
CA ASN A 57 -11.09 -5.08 5.80
C ASN A 57 -12.61 -5.26 5.67
N VAL A 58 -13.35 -4.46 6.41
CA VAL A 58 -14.80 -4.57 6.60
C VAL A 58 -15.58 -4.16 5.35
N ALA A 59 -15.11 -3.13 4.64
CA ALA A 59 -15.84 -2.51 3.53
C ALA A 59 -16.08 -3.45 2.33
N ARG A 60 -15.26 -4.48 2.16
CA ARG A 60 -15.37 -5.44 1.03
C ARG A 60 -16.16 -6.69 1.35
N SER A 61 -16.29 -7.05 2.62
CA SER A 61 -17.13 -8.19 3.03
C SER A 61 -18.63 -7.89 2.92
N GLU A 62 -19.01 -6.61 2.95
CA GLU A 62 -20.40 -6.18 2.81
C GLU A 62 -20.89 -6.14 1.33
N SER A 63 -19.97 -6.16 0.36
CA SER A 63 -20.28 -6.10 -1.07
C SER A 63 -20.63 -7.46 -1.73
N GLY A 64 -21.02 -8.47 -0.96
CA GLY A 64 -21.81 -9.62 -1.44
C GLY A 64 -21.05 -10.81 -2.02
N LYS A 65 -19.71 -10.83 -2.09
CA LYS A 65 -18.93 -11.97 -2.62
C LYS A 65 -18.15 -12.78 -1.59
N GLY A 66 -18.06 -12.34 -0.34
CA GLY A 66 -17.37 -13.08 0.73
C GLY A 66 -18.12 -12.99 2.05
N SER A 67 -18.40 -14.12 2.70
CA SER A 67 -18.98 -14.11 4.04
C SER A 67 -17.91 -13.80 5.09
N TRP A 68 -18.29 -13.16 6.20
CA TRP A 68 -17.41 -12.95 7.35
C TRP A 68 -16.75 -14.25 7.83
N ARG A 69 -17.49 -15.37 7.73
CA ARG A 69 -16.98 -16.72 8.03
C ARG A 69 -15.83 -17.11 7.11
N SER A 70 -15.97 -16.93 5.81
CA SER A 70 -14.90 -17.27 4.86
C SER A 70 -13.69 -16.36 5.02
N TYR A 71 -13.89 -15.07 5.30
CA TYR A 71 -12.81 -14.15 5.64
C TYR A 71 -12.06 -14.60 6.89
N PHE A 72 -12.78 -14.89 7.99
CA PHE A 72 -12.19 -15.35 9.24
C PHE A 72 -11.34 -16.61 9.04
N LEU A 73 -11.94 -17.66 8.47
CA LEU A 73 -11.28 -18.95 8.30
C LEU A 73 -10.03 -18.89 7.42
N ARG A 74 -10.08 -18.10 6.34
CA ARG A 74 -8.92 -17.92 5.46
C ARG A 74 -7.83 -17.12 6.15
N ARG A 75 -8.17 -16.03 6.82
CA ARG A 75 -7.21 -15.21 7.54
C ARG A 75 -6.57 -15.99 8.70
N ALA A 76 -7.34 -16.69 9.50
CA ALA A 76 -6.83 -17.52 10.59
C ALA A 76 -5.85 -18.60 10.09
N ARG A 77 -6.19 -19.26 8.97
CA ARG A 77 -5.30 -20.24 8.33
C ARG A 77 -3.99 -19.60 7.86
N LEU A 78 -4.07 -18.44 7.24
CA LEU A 78 -2.91 -17.69 6.76
C LEU A 78 -2.02 -17.23 7.93
N GLU A 79 -2.62 -16.72 9.02
CA GLU A 79 -1.89 -16.34 10.23
C GLU A 79 -1.14 -17.48 10.86
N ARG A 80 -1.75 -18.66 11.00
CA ARG A 80 -1.09 -19.87 11.51
C ARG A 80 0.16 -20.24 10.68
N ARG A 81 0.10 -20.12 9.35
CA ARG A 81 1.26 -20.34 8.47
C ARG A 81 2.33 -19.28 8.64
N MET A 82 1.93 -18.04 8.88
CA MET A 82 2.87 -16.94 9.12
C MET A 82 3.39 -16.87 10.56
N GLU A 83 2.88 -17.67 11.49
CA GLU A 83 3.42 -17.72 12.85
C GLU A 83 4.79 -18.39 12.91
N THR A 84 5.03 -19.42 12.15
CA THR A 84 6.25 -20.21 12.18
C THR A 84 7.22 -19.93 11.05
N GLY A 85 6.73 -19.52 9.87
CA GLY A 85 7.55 -19.11 8.72
C GLY A 85 8.54 -20.18 8.25
N ARG A 86 8.16 -21.45 8.28
CA ARG A 86 9.01 -22.58 7.87
C ARG A 86 8.98 -22.75 6.36
N SER A 87 10.16 -22.65 5.74
CA SER A 87 10.31 -22.88 4.30
C SER A 87 9.85 -24.28 3.90
N GLY A 88 9.07 -24.37 2.83
CA GLY A 88 8.53 -25.63 2.30
C GLY A 88 7.27 -26.14 3.01
N ALA A 89 7.05 -25.79 4.29
CA ALA A 89 5.86 -26.16 5.04
C ALA A 89 4.81 -25.04 5.06
N ASP A 90 5.23 -23.80 5.36
CA ASP A 90 4.34 -22.66 5.52
C ASP A 90 4.34 -21.75 4.30
N TYR A 91 5.44 -21.70 3.56
CA TYR A 91 5.55 -20.94 2.31
C TYR A 91 6.48 -21.63 1.31
N THR A 92 6.28 -21.32 0.04
CA THR A 92 7.20 -21.65 -1.05
C THR A 92 7.95 -20.41 -1.49
N CYS A 93 9.26 -20.53 -1.78
CA CYS A 93 10.08 -19.44 -2.31
C CYS A 93 10.48 -19.74 -3.75
N ARG A 94 10.19 -18.80 -4.66
CA ARG A 94 10.58 -18.88 -6.07
C ARG A 94 11.42 -17.70 -6.47
N SER A 95 12.34 -17.92 -7.40
CA SER A 95 13.18 -16.87 -7.99
C SER A 95 12.69 -16.57 -9.40
N LEU A 96 12.14 -15.37 -9.61
CA LEU A 96 11.65 -14.92 -10.91
C LEU A 96 12.79 -14.19 -11.60
N ARG A 97 13.31 -14.79 -12.66
CA ARG A 97 14.47 -14.30 -13.39
C ARG A 97 14.08 -13.91 -14.81
N GLY A 98 14.62 -12.79 -15.29
CA GLY A 98 14.35 -12.34 -16.65
C GLY A 98 14.83 -10.91 -16.91
N HIS A 99 14.73 -10.03 -15.92
CA HIS A 99 15.25 -8.68 -16.05
C HIS A 99 16.78 -8.66 -16.22
N THR A 100 17.23 -7.75 -17.07
CA THR A 100 18.65 -7.50 -17.34
C THR A 100 19.13 -6.17 -16.78
N GLY A 101 18.25 -5.44 -16.08
CA GLY A 101 18.49 -4.18 -15.40
C GLY A 101 17.95 -4.19 -13.98
N SER A 102 17.97 -3.03 -13.33
CA SER A 102 17.47 -2.85 -11.98
C SER A 102 15.94 -2.70 -11.96
N VAL A 103 15.28 -3.33 -11.00
CA VAL A 103 13.83 -3.22 -10.82
C VAL A 103 13.50 -1.91 -10.13
N VAL A 104 12.71 -1.06 -10.78
CA VAL A 104 12.31 0.27 -10.29
C VAL A 104 10.99 0.27 -9.55
N GLY A 105 10.10 -0.69 -9.85
CA GLY A 105 8.81 -0.80 -9.21
C GLY A 105 8.18 -2.18 -9.32
N LEU A 106 7.30 -2.49 -8.36
CA LEU A 106 6.53 -3.72 -8.26
C LEU A 106 5.08 -3.36 -7.95
N VAL A 107 4.14 -3.92 -8.69
CA VAL A 107 2.70 -3.75 -8.45
C VAL A 107 1.96 -5.07 -8.67
N TYR A 108 0.94 -5.35 -7.87
CA TYR A 108 0.02 -6.45 -8.12
C TYR A 108 -1.13 -5.98 -9.02
N LEU A 109 -1.53 -6.78 -10.02
CA LEU A 109 -2.65 -6.45 -10.91
C LEU A 109 -3.99 -6.40 -10.17
N ALA A 110 -4.25 -7.35 -9.29
CA ALA A 110 -5.31 -7.26 -8.31
C ALA A 110 -4.75 -6.50 -7.11
N GLY A 111 -5.35 -5.40 -6.70
CA GLY A 111 -4.86 -4.61 -5.55
C GLY A 111 -4.61 -5.47 -4.31
N SER A 112 -3.76 -4.99 -3.39
CA SER A 112 -3.38 -5.69 -2.14
C SER A 112 -4.55 -6.18 -1.29
N ASP A 113 -5.70 -5.55 -1.46
CA ASP A 113 -6.96 -5.90 -0.81
C ASP A 113 -7.92 -6.67 -1.73
N ALA A 114 -7.43 -7.15 -2.88
CA ALA A 114 -8.24 -8.00 -3.75
C ALA A 114 -8.66 -9.25 -2.98
N ASP A 115 -9.83 -9.69 -3.32
CA ASP A 115 -10.54 -10.80 -2.72
C ASP A 115 -9.60 -11.94 -2.32
N ILE A 116 -9.61 -12.32 -1.04
CA ILE A 116 -8.91 -13.50 -0.50
C ILE A 116 -9.22 -14.76 -1.34
N SER A 117 -10.24 -14.70 -2.20
CA SER A 117 -10.68 -15.78 -3.09
C SER A 117 -9.94 -15.85 -4.43
N SER A 118 -9.14 -14.84 -4.80
CA SER A 118 -8.45 -14.87 -6.11
C SER A 118 -7.38 -15.95 -6.12
N SER A 119 -7.52 -16.88 -7.05
CA SER A 119 -6.65 -18.07 -7.15
C SER A 119 -5.28 -17.79 -7.77
N ALA A 120 -5.08 -16.64 -8.39
CA ALA A 120 -3.84 -16.30 -9.08
C ALA A 120 -3.35 -14.90 -8.71
N SER A 121 -2.23 -14.84 -7.99
CA SER A 121 -1.52 -13.60 -7.71
C SER A 121 -0.59 -13.27 -8.88
N VAL A 122 -0.89 -12.20 -9.62
CA VAL A 122 -0.04 -11.70 -10.70
C VAL A 122 0.66 -10.43 -10.26
N VAL A 123 1.98 -10.45 -10.23
CA VAL A 123 2.81 -9.28 -9.98
C VAL A 123 3.44 -8.78 -11.27
N CYS A 124 3.44 -7.46 -11.44
CA CYS A 124 4.12 -6.80 -12.55
C CYS A 124 5.33 -6.03 -12.04
N SER A 125 6.42 -6.12 -12.75
CA SER A 125 7.69 -5.44 -12.45
C SER A 125 8.13 -4.58 -13.62
N ALA A 126 8.60 -3.37 -13.32
CA ALA A 126 9.24 -2.47 -14.27
C ALA A 126 10.73 -2.37 -13.99
N SER A 127 11.55 -2.29 -15.02
CA SER A 127 13.00 -2.28 -14.89
C SER A 127 13.67 -1.22 -15.77
N THR A 128 14.89 -0.86 -15.38
CA THR A 128 15.78 -0.02 -16.20
C THR A 128 16.23 -0.68 -17.50
N ASP A 129 15.94 -1.99 -17.68
CA ASP A 129 16.12 -2.66 -18.99
C ASP A 129 15.05 -2.26 -20.02
N GLY A 130 14.13 -1.36 -19.66
CA GLY A 130 13.06 -0.86 -20.53
C GLY A 130 11.88 -1.81 -20.66
N THR A 131 11.83 -2.94 -19.90
CA THR A 131 10.74 -3.91 -20.00
C THR A 131 9.84 -3.90 -18.77
N VAL A 132 8.54 -4.15 -19.01
CA VAL A 132 7.59 -4.58 -18.01
C VAL A 132 7.39 -6.07 -18.14
N ARG A 133 7.38 -6.78 -17.02
CA ARG A 133 7.15 -8.23 -16.98
C ARG A 133 6.07 -8.57 -15.98
N ALA A 134 5.17 -9.48 -16.36
CA ALA A 134 4.18 -10.04 -15.46
C ALA A 134 4.54 -11.48 -15.09
N TRP A 135 4.28 -11.81 -13.85
CA TRP A 135 4.69 -13.08 -13.26
C TRP A 135 3.52 -13.71 -12.50
N ASP A 136 3.32 -15.00 -12.70
CA ASP A 136 2.51 -15.81 -11.79
C ASP A 136 3.36 -16.09 -10.54
N VAL A 137 2.92 -15.56 -9.40
CA VAL A 137 3.65 -15.67 -8.13
C VAL A 137 3.67 -17.10 -7.61
N GLN A 138 2.59 -17.86 -7.83
CA GLN A 138 2.47 -19.24 -7.32
C GLN A 138 3.29 -20.22 -8.15
N GLN A 139 3.19 -20.11 -9.48
CA GLN A 139 3.93 -20.98 -10.38
C GLN A 139 5.40 -20.56 -10.55
N GLY A 140 5.67 -19.26 -10.35
CA GLY A 140 7.01 -18.68 -10.55
C GLY A 140 7.38 -18.54 -12.02
N THR A 141 6.38 -18.43 -12.91
CA THR A 141 6.55 -18.34 -14.37
C THR A 141 6.27 -16.92 -14.85
N GLN A 142 6.99 -16.51 -15.90
CA GLN A 142 6.69 -15.28 -16.60
C GLN A 142 5.46 -15.49 -17.50
N LEU A 143 4.46 -14.62 -17.35
CA LEU A 143 3.25 -14.66 -18.19
C LEU A 143 3.47 -13.91 -19.50
N TRP A 144 4.02 -12.70 -19.42
CA TRP A 144 4.34 -11.87 -20.58
C TRP A 144 5.46 -10.87 -20.27
N ALA A 145 6.03 -10.29 -21.31
CA ALA A 145 6.97 -9.19 -21.23
C ALA A 145 6.74 -8.22 -22.38
N THR A 146 6.88 -6.92 -22.11
CA THR A 146 6.80 -5.90 -23.16
C THR A 146 8.09 -5.86 -24.00
N PRO A 147 8.05 -5.32 -25.23
CA PRO A 147 9.26 -4.92 -25.93
C PRO A 147 10.07 -3.92 -25.11
N ALA A 148 11.40 -3.98 -25.22
CA ALA A 148 12.28 -3.06 -24.53
C ALA A 148 12.08 -1.63 -25.06
N GLN A 149 11.95 -0.68 -24.13
CA GLN A 149 11.87 0.76 -24.38
C GLN A 149 13.05 1.47 -23.72
N SER A 150 12.98 2.79 -23.59
CA SER A 150 13.90 3.54 -22.73
C SER A 150 13.79 3.04 -21.28
N ALA A 151 14.83 3.25 -20.48
CA ALA A 151 14.87 2.79 -19.10
C ALA A 151 13.63 3.29 -18.33
N LEU A 152 12.89 2.38 -17.70
CA LEU A 152 11.70 2.73 -16.95
C LEU A 152 12.05 3.42 -15.63
N CYS A 153 11.21 4.35 -15.20
CA CYS A 153 11.37 5.15 -13.99
C CYS A 153 10.32 4.85 -12.92
N ASP A 154 9.09 4.57 -13.33
CA ASP A 154 7.99 4.29 -12.40
C ASP A 154 6.94 3.35 -13.02
N ILE A 155 6.16 2.68 -12.18
CA ILE A 155 5.05 1.83 -12.57
C ILE A 155 3.89 2.02 -11.57
N THR A 156 2.69 2.12 -12.08
CA THR A 156 1.46 2.11 -11.28
C THR A 156 0.37 1.29 -11.96
N VAL A 157 -0.70 0.96 -11.24
CA VAL A 157 -1.80 0.14 -11.73
C VAL A 157 -3.15 0.79 -11.40
N ASP A 158 -4.04 0.81 -12.39
CA ASP A 158 -5.46 1.00 -12.13
C ASP A 158 -6.09 -0.39 -11.94
N THR A 159 -6.29 -0.77 -10.69
CA THR A 159 -6.82 -2.09 -10.32
C THR A 159 -8.27 -2.30 -10.73
N LYS A 160 -9.04 -1.21 -10.97
CA LYS A 160 -10.43 -1.28 -11.43
C LYS A 160 -10.52 -1.65 -12.90
N LEU A 161 -9.61 -1.11 -13.72
CA LEU A 161 -9.53 -1.38 -15.15
C LEU A 161 -8.54 -2.50 -15.51
N GLY A 162 -7.71 -2.93 -14.55
CA GLY A 162 -6.64 -3.89 -14.83
C GLY A 162 -5.58 -3.34 -15.79
N THR A 163 -5.37 -2.02 -15.80
CA THR A 163 -4.44 -1.32 -16.69
C THR A 163 -3.18 -0.91 -15.95
N LEU A 164 -2.02 -1.19 -16.52
CA LEU A 164 -0.72 -0.76 -16.01
C LEU A 164 -0.27 0.51 -16.70
N PHE A 165 0.41 1.37 -15.98
CA PHE A 165 1.03 2.57 -16.52
C PHE A 165 2.51 2.59 -16.15
N THR A 166 3.35 2.95 -17.08
CA THR A 166 4.80 3.12 -16.89
C THR A 166 5.27 4.45 -17.41
N SER A 167 6.30 4.99 -16.80
CA SER A 167 7.04 6.14 -17.33
C SER A 167 8.49 5.76 -17.56
N ASP A 168 9.12 6.34 -18.56
CA ASP A 168 10.52 6.12 -18.91
C ASP A 168 11.39 7.38 -18.75
N THR A 169 12.69 7.22 -18.95
CA THR A 169 13.67 8.32 -18.88
C THR A 169 13.55 9.33 -20.03
N ALA A 170 12.90 8.96 -21.13
CA ALA A 170 12.63 9.86 -22.25
C ALA A 170 11.35 10.71 -22.04
N GLY A 171 10.59 10.44 -20.98
CA GLY A 171 9.34 11.13 -20.66
C GLY A 171 8.12 10.54 -21.37
N LYS A 172 8.24 9.36 -21.96
CA LYS A 172 7.10 8.62 -22.50
C LYS A 172 6.36 7.93 -21.35
N ILE A 173 5.04 8.08 -21.34
CA ILE A 173 4.12 7.35 -20.48
C ILE A 173 3.37 6.36 -21.36
N SER A 174 3.36 5.08 -20.98
CA SER A 174 2.67 4.02 -21.74
C SER A 174 1.63 3.34 -20.86
N ALA A 175 0.47 3.03 -21.44
CA ALA A 175 -0.60 2.24 -20.84
C ALA A 175 -0.59 0.83 -21.44
N TRP A 176 -0.67 -0.18 -20.57
CA TRP A 176 -0.58 -1.60 -20.93
C TRP A 176 -1.80 -2.36 -20.40
N GLU A 177 -2.34 -3.24 -21.22
CA GLU A 177 -3.34 -4.20 -20.76
C GLU A 177 -2.70 -5.21 -19.81
N GLY A 178 -3.19 -5.27 -18.55
CA GLY A 178 -2.54 -6.05 -17.49
C GLY A 178 -2.48 -7.56 -17.75
N LEU A 179 -3.44 -8.12 -18.48
CA LEU A 179 -3.50 -9.56 -18.77
C LEU A 179 -2.59 -9.98 -19.91
N SER A 180 -2.39 -9.14 -20.92
CA SER A 180 -1.67 -9.48 -22.14
C SER A 180 -0.33 -8.75 -22.33
N GLY A 181 -0.11 -7.63 -21.62
CA GLY A 181 1.04 -6.76 -21.83
C GLY A 181 1.01 -5.98 -23.15
N ARG A 182 -0.15 -5.91 -23.82
CA ARG A 182 -0.33 -5.12 -25.04
C ARG A 182 -0.37 -3.63 -24.73
N GLU A 183 0.35 -2.81 -25.49
CA GLU A 183 0.27 -1.35 -25.40
C GLU A 183 -1.11 -0.86 -25.86
N VAL A 184 -1.80 -0.11 -25.02
CA VAL A 184 -3.13 0.44 -25.28
C VAL A 184 -3.03 1.87 -25.79
N ALA A 185 -2.18 2.67 -25.12
CA ALA A 185 -1.97 4.07 -25.47
C ALA A 185 -0.59 4.54 -25.01
N SER A 186 -0.13 5.66 -25.55
CA SER A 186 1.07 6.33 -25.06
C SER A 186 0.92 7.85 -25.11
N PHE A 187 1.61 8.52 -24.20
CA PHE A 187 1.68 9.98 -24.10
C PHE A 187 3.11 10.41 -23.84
N SER A 188 3.57 11.47 -24.51
CA SER A 188 4.93 11.99 -24.33
C SER A 188 4.89 13.33 -23.60
N THR A 189 5.62 13.41 -22.49
CA THR A 189 5.84 14.66 -21.76
C THR A 189 7.08 15.36 -22.31
N SER A 190 7.21 16.66 -22.08
CA SER A 190 8.43 17.41 -22.44
C SER A 190 9.58 17.24 -21.44
N SER A 191 9.41 16.42 -20.41
CA SER A 191 10.34 16.25 -19.28
C SER A 191 10.60 14.78 -19.01
N SER A 192 11.84 14.44 -18.68
CA SER A 192 12.25 13.09 -18.32
C SER A 192 11.69 12.64 -16.95
N GLY A 193 11.39 11.35 -16.83
CA GLY A 193 11.13 10.67 -15.57
C GLY A 193 9.92 11.19 -14.81
N CYS A 194 8.75 10.60 -15.02
CA CYS A 194 7.51 10.98 -14.32
C CYS A 194 7.25 10.08 -13.13
N LYS A 195 6.72 10.67 -12.04
CA LYS A 195 6.06 9.94 -10.96
C LYS A 195 4.59 9.74 -11.33
N LEU A 196 4.09 8.52 -11.23
CA LEU A 196 2.76 8.15 -11.68
C LEU A 196 1.84 7.82 -10.51
N LEU A 197 0.56 8.19 -10.64
CA LEU A 197 -0.50 7.80 -9.73
C LEU A 197 -1.79 7.58 -10.53
N ALA A 198 -2.29 6.35 -10.53
CA ALA A 198 -3.57 6.00 -11.15
C ALA A 198 -4.65 5.87 -10.07
N TYR A 199 -5.83 6.42 -10.31
CA TYR A 199 -6.99 6.23 -9.45
C TYR A 199 -8.30 6.48 -10.20
N SER A 200 -9.39 5.94 -9.66
CA SER A 200 -10.74 6.12 -10.20
C SER A 200 -11.57 6.98 -9.26
N VAL A 201 -12.22 8.00 -9.80
CA VAL A 201 -13.22 8.83 -9.12
C VAL A 201 -14.56 8.55 -9.77
N GLU A 202 -15.54 8.10 -8.99
CA GLU A 202 -16.87 7.70 -9.48
C GLU A 202 -16.80 6.77 -10.70
N ASN A 203 -17.13 7.27 -11.90
CA ASN A 203 -17.08 6.52 -13.15
C ASN A 203 -15.90 6.88 -14.06
N GLN A 204 -15.02 7.80 -13.63
CA GLN A 204 -13.88 8.23 -14.41
C GLN A 204 -12.58 7.73 -13.78
N SER A 205 -11.75 7.04 -14.58
CA SER A 205 -10.40 6.68 -14.20
C SER A 205 -9.42 7.68 -14.78
N VAL A 206 -8.47 8.14 -13.97
CA VAL A 206 -7.47 9.14 -14.33
C VAL A 206 -6.08 8.68 -13.95
N LEU A 207 -5.10 9.14 -14.71
CA LEU A 207 -3.67 9.01 -14.41
C LEU A 207 -3.10 10.41 -14.16
N MET A 208 -2.50 10.60 -13.00
CA MET A 208 -1.70 11.77 -12.66
C MET A 208 -0.23 11.48 -12.92
N ALA A 209 0.45 12.40 -13.58
CA ALA A 209 1.88 12.28 -13.88
C ALA A 209 2.62 13.55 -13.47
N GLY A 210 3.46 13.43 -12.45
CA GLY A 210 4.35 14.47 -11.97
C GLY A 210 5.71 14.38 -12.66
N THR A 211 6.11 15.42 -13.38
CA THR A 211 7.32 15.40 -14.21
C THR A 211 8.57 15.86 -13.48
N GLY A 212 9.73 15.54 -14.06
CA GLY A 212 11.04 16.02 -13.61
C GLY A 212 11.20 17.55 -13.69
N GLY A 213 10.41 18.23 -14.53
CA GLY A 213 10.40 19.68 -14.64
C GLY A 213 9.33 20.40 -13.80
N GLY A 214 8.68 19.70 -12.87
CA GLY A 214 7.72 20.29 -11.92
C GLY A 214 6.31 20.47 -12.45
N ALA A 215 5.98 19.93 -13.63
CA ALA A 215 4.63 19.93 -14.17
C ALA A 215 3.83 18.71 -13.70
N LEU A 216 2.55 18.93 -13.39
CA LEU A 216 1.56 17.89 -13.14
C LEU A 216 0.65 17.79 -14.36
N HIS A 217 0.60 16.62 -14.97
CA HIS A 217 -0.35 16.28 -16.03
C HIS A 217 -1.46 15.40 -15.47
N THR A 218 -2.69 15.68 -15.88
CA THR A 218 -3.86 14.82 -15.65
C THR A 218 -4.27 14.22 -16.97
N LEU A 219 -4.29 12.88 -17.04
CA LEU A 219 -4.60 12.14 -18.25
C LEU A 219 -5.79 11.22 -18.01
N THR A 220 -6.59 10.95 -19.04
CA THR A 220 -7.65 9.93 -18.98
C THR A 220 -7.04 8.53 -18.92
N SER A 221 -7.67 7.61 -18.23
CA SER A 221 -7.28 6.18 -18.21
C SER A 221 -8.33 5.36 -18.98
N PRO A 222 -7.95 4.46 -19.88
CA PRO A 222 -6.60 4.09 -20.26
C PRO A 222 -6.04 4.85 -21.50
N SER A 223 -6.80 5.76 -22.10
CA SER A 223 -6.51 6.38 -23.41
C SER A 223 -5.38 7.42 -23.39
N LEU A 224 -4.94 7.85 -22.21
CA LEU A 224 -3.87 8.85 -22.00
C LEU A 224 -4.12 10.20 -22.70
N THR A 225 -5.39 10.60 -22.88
CA THR A 225 -5.73 11.91 -23.38
C THR A 225 -5.53 12.95 -22.29
N GLN A 226 -4.82 14.03 -22.58
CA GLN A 226 -4.55 15.08 -21.59
C GLN A 226 -5.82 15.86 -21.27
N LEU A 227 -6.18 15.89 -19.98
CA LEU A 227 -7.26 16.71 -19.43
C LEU A 227 -6.75 18.09 -18.98
N SER A 228 -5.64 18.08 -18.23
CA SER A 228 -5.05 19.32 -17.72
C SER A 228 -3.53 19.23 -17.58
N ARG A 229 -2.87 20.41 -17.51
CA ARG A 229 -1.43 20.55 -17.24
C ARG A 229 -1.22 21.77 -16.38
N HIS A 230 -0.52 21.60 -15.25
CA HIS A 230 -0.21 22.69 -14.32
C HIS A 230 1.26 22.69 -13.94
N MET A 231 1.94 23.84 -14.05
CA MET A 231 3.27 24.01 -13.47
C MET A 231 3.12 24.27 -11.97
N LEU A 232 3.71 23.40 -11.17
CA LEU A 232 3.60 23.45 -9.70
C LEU A 232 4.88 23.91 -9.03
N PHE A 233 6.02 23.48 -9.57
CA PHE A 233 7.33 23.78 -9.05
C PHE A 233 8.24 24.14 -10.23
N ASP A 234 8.83 25.32 -10.20
CA ASP A 234 9.76 25.73 -11.25
C ASP A 234 11.04 24.92 -11.14
N THR A 235 11.30 24.04 -12.12
CA THR A 235 12.48 23.20 -12.26
C THR A 235 12.67 22.05 -11.24
N PHE A 236 11.82 21.91 -10.21
CA PHE A 236 11.96 20.85 -9.23
C PHE A 236 11.11 19.62 -9.58
N LYS A 237 11.75 18.46 -9.49
CA LYS A 237 11.10 17.18 -9.79
C LYS A 237 9.98 16.87 -8.81
N ILE A 238 8.79 16.56 -9.32
CA ILE A 238 7.71 15.96 -8.53
C ILE A 238 8.08 14.49 -8.28
N ASN A 239 8.33 14.14 -7.04
CA ASN A 239 8.70 12.78 -6.63
C ASN A 239 7.71 12.16 -5.64
N GLN A 240 6.83 12.95 -5.06
CA GLN A 240 5.75 12.50 -4.19
C GLN A 240 4.41 12.88 -4.81
N LEU A 241 3.59 11.86 -5.06
CA LEU A 241 2.27 11.99 -5.64
C LEU A 241 1.38 10.94 -4.97
N ILE A 242 0.47 11.38 -4.10
CA ILE A 242 -0.28 10.48 -3.21
C ILE A 242 -1.74 10.97 -3.15
N SER A 243 -2.70 10.06 -3.39
CA SER A 243 -4.11 10.37 -3.21
C SER A 243 -4.63 9.91 -1.86
N SER A 244 -5.63 10.63 -1.33
CA SER A 244 -6.39 10.14 -0.17
C SER A 244 -7.15 8.85 -0.51
N PRO A 245 -7.50 8.01 0.47
CA PRO A 245 -8.25 6.78 0.26
C PRO A 245 -9.61 6.97 -0.42
N ASP A 246 -10.29 8.08 -0.14
CA ASP A 246 -11.57 8.48 -0.75
C ASP A 246 -11.40 9.19 -2.11
N ARG A 247 -10.16 9.39 -2.57
CA ARG A 247 -9.79 10.03 -3.83
C ARG A 247 -10.14 11.52 -3.95
N LYS A 248 -10.55 12.16 -2.86
CA LYS A 248 -10.88 13.60 -2.85
C LYS A 248 -9.66 14.48 -2.86
N TRP A 249 -8.57 14.05 -2.22
CA TRP A 249 -7.37 14.85 -2.00
C TRP A 249 -6.18 14.26 -2.73
N LEU A 250 -5.41 15.11 -3.37
CA LEU A 250 -4.13 14.77 -3.98
C LEU A 250 -3.02 15.59 -3.31
N PHE A 251 -2.04 14.89 -2.73
CA PHE A 251 -0.81 15.48 -2.24
C PHE A 251 0.26 15.44 -3.32
N VAL A 252 0.94 16.58 -3.51
CA VAL A 252 2.05 16.72 -4.45
C VAL A 252 3.24 17.36 -3.74
N GLY A 253 4.37 16.66 -3.73
CA GLY A 253 5.62 17.09 -3.14
C GLY A 253 6.79 17.03 -4.12
N ALA A 254 7.73 17.94 -3.95
CA ALA A 254 9.04 17.93 -4.59
C ALA A 254 10.10 17.68 -3.52
N GLN A 255 11.05 16.80 -3.80
CA GLN A 255 12.19 16.54 -2.91
C GLN A 255 13.34 17.50 -3.26
N GLU A 256 14.21 17.74 -2.29
CA GLU A 256 15.41 18.58 -2.43
C GLU A 256 15.14 20.09 -2.57
N CYS A 257 13.90 20.50 -2.40
CA CYS A 257 13.55 21.91 -2.43
C CYS A 257 13.27 22.43 -1.01
N ILE A 258 14.23 23.14 -0.43
CA ILE A 258 14.13 23.73 0.91
C ILE A 258 13.09 24.86 0.92
N ASP A 259 12.96 25.56 -0.22
CA ASP A 259 12.15 26.76 -0.32
C ASP A 259 10.73 26.55 -0.84
N THR A 260 10.37 25.32 -1.28
CA THR A 260 9.03 25.05 -1.80
C THR A 260 8.19 24.19 -0.86
N SER A 261 7.02 24.73 -0.54
CA SER A 261 6.00 24.01 0.21
C SER A 261 5.28 22.99 -0.66
N PRO A 262 5.05 21.75 -0.17
CA PRO A 262 4.19 20.79 -0.85
C PRO A 262 2.75 21.32 -0.93
N LYS A 263 2.00 20.77 -1.88
CA LYS A 263 0.65 21.26 -2.18
C LYS A 263 -0.38 20.15 -2.07
N VAL A 264 -1.57 20.50 -1.62
CA VAL A 264 -2.76 19.65 -1.65
C VAL A 264 -3.76 20.21 -2.65
N PHE A 265 -4.34 19.34 -3.46
CA PHE A 265 -5.37 19.65 -4.44
C PHE A 265 -6.68 18.96 -4.09
N PHE A 266 -7.78 19.57 -4.47
CA PHE A 266 -9.04 18.87 -4.61
C PHE A 266 -9.04 18.14 -5.95
N SER A 267 -9.08 16.81 -5.93
CA SER A 267 -8.84 15.96 -7.10
C SER A 267 -9.80 16.23 -8.27
N GLU A 268 -11.06 16.54 -7.96
CA GLU A 268 -12.08 16.81 -8.97
C GLU A 268 -11.74 18.05 -9.82
N SER A 269 -11.15 19.10 -9.20
CA SER A 269 -10.73 20.31 -9.95
C SER A 269 -9.60 20.07 -10.96
N LEU A 270 -8.90 18.95 -10.86
CA LEU A 270 -7.87 18.51 -11.81
C LEU A 270 -8.46 17.61 -12.91
N SER A 271 -9.48 16.82 -12.57
CA SER A 271 -10.12 15.86 -13.50
C SER A 271 -11.17 16.52 -14.39
N CYS A 272 -11.84 17.56 -13.88
CA CYS A 272 -12.84 18.35 -14.58
C CYS A 272 -12.39 19.81 -14.62
N PRO A 273 -11.34 20.14 -15.41
CA PRO A 273 -10.82 21.50 -15.47
C PRO A 273 -11.87 22.45 -16.06
N SER A 274 -12.08 23.59 -15.38
CA SER A 274 -12.78 24.73 -15.95
C SER A 274 -11.78 25.58 -16.74
N GLU A 275 -12.19 26.14 -17.89
CA GLU A 275 -11.32 27.01 -18.68
C GLU A 275 -11.03 28.33 -17.94
N ASP A 276 -11.93 28.74 -17.06
CA ASP A 276 -11.87 30.08 -16.39
C ASP A 276 -11.31 30.00 -14.95
N GLU A 277 -11.21 28.84 -14.33
CA GLU A 277 -10.80 28.71 -12.93
C GLU A 277 -9.56 27.80 -12.74
N PRO A 278 -8.55 28.30 -11.99
CA PRO A 278 -7.40 27.46 -11.64
C PRO A 278 -7.84 26.34 -10.69
N PRO A 279 -7.12 25.18 -10.69
CA PRO A 279 -7.47 24.08 -9.81
C PRO A 279 -7.39 24.49 -8.34
N LEU A 280 -8.36 24.04 -7.55
CA LEU A 280 -8.38 24.24 -6.11
C LEU A 280 -7.15 23.61 -5.47
N ARG A 281 -6.28 24.45 -4.90
CA ARG A 281 -5.03 24.02 -4.27
C ARG A 281 -4.72 24.83 -3.03
N GLN A 282 -4.00 24.22 -2.10
CA GLN A 282 -3.47 24.86 -0.90
C GLN A 282 -2.03 24.41 -0.66
N SER A 283 -1.13 25.34 -0.40
CA SER A 283 0.22 25.06 0.06
C SER A 283 0.20 24.69 1.54
N LEU A 284 0.98 23.68 1.91
CA LEU A 284 1.14 23.26 3.30
C LEU A 284 2.21 24.13 3.99
N PRO A 285 2.04 24.46 5.27
CA PRO A 285 2.96 25.35 6.00
C PRO A 285 4.23 24.59 6.47
N VAL A 286 4.81 23.79 5.58
CA VAL A 286 6.04 23.01 5.82
C VAL A 286 6.91 23.04 4.57
N SER A 287 8.21 22.94 4.77
CA SER A 287 9.22 22.80 3.70
C SER A 287 10.01 21.51 3.88
N ASP A 288 10.87 21.17 2.93
CA ASP A 288 11.75 19.97 2.95
C ASP A 288 11.03 18.67 3.37
N CYS A 289 9.90 18.38 2.70
CA CYS A 289 9.09 17.20 2.99
C CYS A 289 9.78 15.92 2.49
N CYS A 290 10.10 15.00 3.41
CA CYS A 290 10.77 13.74 3.11
C CYS A 290 9.79 12.61 2.78
N ALA A 291 8.67 12.54 3.48
CA ALA A 291 7.66 11.49 3.29
C ALA A 291 6.25 12.01 3.63
N ALA A 292 5.26 11.46 2.94
CA ALA A 292 3.85 11.78 3.15
C ALA A 292 2.98 10.53 3.08
N ALA A 293 1.88 10.49 3.83
CA ALA A 293 0.87 9.44 3.74
C ALA A 293 -0.49 9.94 4.24
N PHE A 294 -1.59 9.48 3.62
CA PHE A 294 -2.93 9.63 4.15
C PHE A 294 -3.29 8.46 5.06
N LEU A 295 -4.16 8.67 6.06
CA LEU A 295 -4.66 7.60 6.89
C LEU A 295 -5.74 6.80 6.15
N PRO A 296 -5.67 5.45 6.14
CA PRO A 296 -6.65 4.63 5.43
C PRO A 296 -8.09 4.75 5.93
N ALA A 297 -8.28 4.96 7.25
CA ALA A 297 -9.61 5.07 7.86
C ALA A 297 -10.04 6.52 8.15
N ASP A 298 -9.19 7.51 7.91
CA ASP A 298 -9.50 8.95 8.01
C ASP A 298 -8.92 9.67 6.78
N PRO A 299 -9.64 9.67 5.64
CA PRO A 299 -9.10 10.15 4.38
C PRO A 299 -8.80 11.65 4.34
N ALA A 300 -9.35 12.43 5.26
CA ALA A 300 -9.05 13.84 5.41
C ALA A 300 -7.74 14.12 6.16
N ARG A 301 -7.12 13.08 6.73
CA ARG A 301 -5.94 13.20 7.58
C ARG A 301 -4.67 12.88 6.81
N LEU A 302 -3.82 13.88 6.66
CA LEU A 302 -2.51 13.79 6.00
C LEU A 302 -1.39 13.85 7.03
N VAL A 303 -0.44 12.93 6.93
CA VAL A 303 0.75 12.86 7.77
C VAL A 303 1.97 13.18 6.92
N LEU A 304 2.83 14.06 7.40
CA LEU A 304 4.06 14.47 6.74
C LEU A 304 5.26 14.29 7.66
N ILE A 305 6.37 13.87 7.10
CA ILE A 305 7.68 13.95 7.75
C ILE A 305 8.51 14.96 6.97
N HIS A 306 9.00 15.98 7.67
CA HIS A 306 9.77 17.06 7.09
C HIS A 306 10.97 17.42 7.98
N ASN A 307 12.01 17.98 7.39
CA ASN A 307 13.17 18.46 8.12
C ASN A 307 12.96 19.91 8.57
N THR A 308 13.42 20.24 9.76
CA THR A 308 13.46 21.60 10.28
C THR A 308 14.85 22.19 10.14
N GLU A 309 14.96 23.44 9.66
CA GLU A 309 16.23 24.09 9.31
C GLU A 309 17.26 24.14 10.44
N ASN A 310 16.83 24.15 11.68
CA ASN A 310 17.69 24.57 12.80
C ASN A 310 18.30 23.44 13.66
N ARG A 311 18.02 22.15 13.48
CA ARG A 311 18.49 21.14 14.45
C ARG A 311 18.86 19.76 13.93
N GLY A 312 18.74 19.47 12.63
CA GLY A 312 19.05 18.11 12.12
C GLY A 312 18.07 17.02 12.60
N TYR A 313 16.90 17.41 13.07
CA TYR A 313 15.81 16.51 13.46
C TYR A 313 14.70 16.54 12.40
N SER A 314 14.15 15.37 12.12
CA SER A 314 12.92 15.27 11.33
C SER A 314 11.71 15.45 12.26
N THR A 315 10.75 16.22 11.80
CA THR A 315 9.49 16.45 12.50
C THR A 315 8.35 15.75 11.75
N LEU A 316 7.50 15.07 12.49
CA LEU A 316 6.25 14.55 11.96
C LEU A 316 5.13 15.53 12.31
N SER A 317 4.38 15.93 11.28
CA SER A 317 3.22 16.82 11.41
C SER A 317 1.99 16.16 10.80
N VAL A 318 0.86 16.30 11.48
CA VAL A 318 -0.45 15.76 11.08
C VAL A 318 -1.37 16.91 10.73
N PHE A 319 -1.96 16.86 9.55
CA PHE A 319 -2.88 17.88 9.05
C PHE A 319 -4.27 17.29 8.81
N ASN A 320 -5.27 18.07 9.15
CA ASN A 320 -6.65 17.82 8.76
C ASN A 320 -7.00 18.72 7.55
N ILE A 321 -7.53 18.10 6.49
CA ILE A 321 -7.87 18.78 5.24
C ILE A 321 -9.38 18.83 5.10
N SER A 322 -9.95 20.01 4.84
CA SER A 322 -11.38 20.18 4.66
C SER A 322 -11.67 21.26 3.61
N MET A 323 -12.90 21.26 3.11
CA MET A 323 -13.39 22.32 2.22
C MET A 323 -14.11 23.37 3.03
N LYS A 324 -13.73 24.64 2.87
CA LYS A 324 -14.44 25.79 3.41
C LYS A 324 -15.24 26.43 2.28
N LYS A 325 -16.56 26.33 2.35
CA LYS A 325 -17.47 26.99 1.42
C LYS A 325 -17.90 28.34 2.01
N SER A 326 -17.61 29.44 1.32
CA SER A 326 -18.17 30.73 1.57
C SER A 326 -19.23 31.03 0.50
N LYS A 327 -19.94 32.16 0.63
CA LYS A 327 -20.99 32.56 -0.31
C LYS A 327 -20.49 32.74 -1.76
N TYR A 328 -19.19 33.02 -1.92
CA TYR A 328 -18.60 33.43 -3.21
C TYR A 328 -17.36 32.60 -3.60
N GLN A 329 -16.84 31.78 -2.68
CA GLN A 329 -15.56 31.06 -2.89
C GLN A 329 -15.53 29.75 -2.14
N VAL A 330 -14.89 28.80 -2.76
CA VAL A 330 -14.56 27.48 -2.14
C VAL A 330 -13.06 27.43 -1.97
N ASP A 331 -12.59 27.22 -0.72
CA ASP A 331 -11.18 27.15 -0.39
C ASP A 331 -10.86 25.82 0.30
N ILE A 332 -9.61 25.37 0.18
CA ILE A 332 -9.10 24.26 0.96
C ILE A 332 -8.54 24.79 2.28
N LEU A 333 -9.09 24.32 3.39
CA LEU A 333 -8.57 24.59 4.72
C LEU A 333 -7.67 23.45 5.16
N VAL A 334 -6.42 23.77 5.51
CA VAL A 334 -5.44 22.85 6.08
C VAL A 334 -5.16 23.30 7.51
N GLN A 335 -5.43 22.42 8.46
CA GLN A 335 -5.23 22.67 9.88
C GLN A 335 -4.24 21.63 10.44
N GLN A 336 -3.14 22.11 11.02
CA GLN A 336 -2.22 21.24 11.76
C GLN A 336 -2.89 20.82 13.07
N VAL A 337 -2.93 19.52 13.32
CA VAL A 337 -3.60 18.90 14.47
C VAL A 337 -2.60 18.44 15.50
N GLU A 338 -1.53 17.78 15.04
CA GLU A 338 -0.49 17.22 15.90
C GLU A 338 0.89 17.46 15.27
N THR A 339 1.90 17.53 16.12
CA THR A 339 3.30 17.59 15.69
C THR A 339 4.21 17.04 16.78
N PHE A 340 5.22 16.27 16.38
CA PHE A 340 6.23 15.77 17.30
C PHE A 340 7.55 15.51 16.56
N GLN A 341 8.64 15.52 17.33
CA GLN A 341 9.97 15.26 16.80
C GLN A 341 10.24 13.77 16.73
N LEU A 342 10.87 13.34 15.63
CA LEU A 342 11.35 11.99 15.46
C LEU A 342 12.82 11.93 15.91
N GLU A 343 13.11 11.04 16.86
CA GLU A 343 14.45 10.83 17.38
C GLU A 343 15.28 9.95 16.44
N PHE A 344 15.74 10.50 15.33
CA PHE A 344 16.66 9.82 14.43
C PHE A 344 17.94 10.64 14.31
N GLY A 345 19.10 10.00 14.57
CA GLY A 345 20.39 10.62 14.38
C GLY A 345 20.77 10.66 12.90
N GLY A 346 21.22 11.81 12.42
CA GLY A 346 21.78 11.96 11.07
C GLY A 346 21.18 13.13 10.27
N ARG A 347 21.98 13.67 9.35
CA ARG A 347 21.52 14.70 8.41
C ARG A 347 20.76 14.00 7.26
N ARG A 348 19.48 14.32 7.07
CA ARG A 348 18.60 13.89 5.97
C ARG A 348 18.61 12.39 5.73
N PRO A 349 18.17 11.57 6.70
CA PRO A 349 18.05 10.14 6.48
C PRO A 349 16.95 9.83 5.46
N ASP A 350 17.10 8.75 4.69
CA ASP A 350 16.01 8.17 3.92
C ASP A 350 14.92 7.70 4.89
N VAL A 351 13.73 8.27 4.77
CA VAL A 351 12.59 7.99 5.64
C VAL A 351 11.49 7.32 4.83
N LEU A 352 11.02 6.18 5.30
CA LEU A 352 9.85 5.51 4.77
C LEU A 352 8.69 5.67 5.75
N LEU A 353 7.56 6.14 5.26
CA LEU A 353 6.34 6.34 6.03
C LEU A 353 5.19 5.57 5.38
N GLN A 354 4.52 4.74 6.16
CA GLN A 354 3.22 4.18 5.82
C GLN A 354 2.27 4.28 7.02
N THR A 355 0.98 4.19 6.75
CA THR A 355 -0.06 4.40 7.76
C THR A 355 -1.03 3.22 7.76
N GLN A 356 -1.65 2.95 8.90
CA GLN A 356 -2.64 1.90 9.03
C GLN A 356 -3.77 2.31 9.98
N GLY A 357 -5.02 1.97 9.59
CA GLY A 357 -6.20 2.35 10.37
C GLY A 357 -6.40 3.86 10.46
N SER A 358 -6.84 4.35 11.62
CA SER A 358 -7.16 5.76 11.87
C SER A 358 -6.07 6.55 12.60
N ASP A 359 -5.03 5.89 13.16
CA ASP A 359 -4.08 6.56 14.06
C ASP A 359 -2.70 5.89 14.16
N THR A 360 -2.41 4.89 13.32
CA THR A 360 -1.16 4.12 13.40
C THR A 360 -0.20 4.54 12.29
N LEU A 361 1.01 4.90 12.68
CA LEU A 361 2.09 5.33 11.80
C LEU A 361 3.24 4.33 11.87
N VAL A 362 3.70 3.88 10.73
CA VAL A 362 4.85 2.97 10.60
C VAL A 362 5.97 3.73 9.91
N VAL A 363 7.06 3.95 10.62
CA VAL A 363 8.20 4.77 10.17
C VAL A 363 9.46 3.91 10.18
N ALA A 364 10.13 3.84 9.04
CA ALA A 364 11.44 3.20 8.93
C ALA A 364 12.51 4.24 8.60
N VAL A 365 13.60 4.24 9.37
CA VAL A 365 14.75 5.13 9.18
C VAL A 365 16.05 4.36 9.43
N GLY A 366 16.94 4.33 8.45
CA GLY A 366 18.11 3.48 8.51
C GLY A 366 17.70 2.01 8.68
N ASN A 367 18.24 1.34 9.69
CA ASN A 367 17.90 -0.05 10.02
C ASN A 367 16.78 -0.21 11.07
N ARG A 368 16.17 0.90 11.52
CA ARG A 368 15.17 0.95 12.58
C ARG A 368 13.76 1.05 12.02
N LEU A 369 12.85 0.28 12.59
CA LEU A 369 11.42 0.36 12.35
C LEU A 369 10.73 0.77 13.65
N ARG A 370 9.92 1.84 13.61
CA ARG A 370 9.12 2.28 14.75
C ARG A 370 7.66 2.44 14.36
N VAL A 371 6.78 2.12 15.30
CA VAL A 371 5.34 2.31 15.17
C VAL A 371 4.90 3.34 16.19
N TYR A 372 4.19 4.36 15.71
CA TYR A 372 3.70 5.46 16.53
C TYR A 372 2.18 5.59 16.44
N THR A 373 1.61 6.18 17.46
CA THR A 373 0.28 6.81 17.35
C THR A 373 0.41 8.19 16.70
N LEU A 374 -0.71 8.79 16.29
CA LEU A 374 -0.72 10.19 15.81
C LEU A 374 -0.22 11.19 16.84
N LYS A 375 -0.28 10.88 18.13
CA LYS A 375 0.21 11.71 19.24
C LYS A 375 1.70 11.50 19.55
N GLY A 376 2.42 10.72 18.75
CA GLY A 376 3.84 10.47 18.94
C GLY A 376 4.19 9.41 20.00
N VAL A 377 3.20 8.68 20.53
CA VAL A 377 3.45 7.58 21.46
C VAL A 377 4.00 6.39 20.68
N VAL A 378 5.15 5.86 21.10
CA VAL A 378 5.78 4.67 20.51
C VAL A 378 5.02 3.42 20.95
N LEU A 379 4.44 2.71 20.00
CA LEU A 379 3.74 1.44 20.20
C LEU A 379 4.69 0.24 20.10
N ALA A 380 5.68 0.31 19.21
CA ALA A 380 6.69 -0.73 19.01
C ALA A 380 7.95 -0.15 18.36
N SER A 381 9.10 -0.76 18.65
CA SER A 381 10.40 -0.40 18.06
C SER A 381 11.21 -1.67 17.78
N PHE A 382 11.78 -1.77 16.57
CA PHE A 382 12.55 -2.92 16.10
C PHE A 382 13.86 -2.44 15.47
N GLU A 383 14.94 -3.16 15.77
CA GLU A 383 16.27 -3.00 15.19
C GLU A 383 16.77 -4.36 14.66
N ASP A 384 15.86 -5.10 13.99
CA ASP A 384 16.12 -6.47 13.53
C ASP A 384 17.01 -6.53 12.29
N HIS A 385 17.22 -5.41 11.61
CA HIS A 385 18.07 -5.29 10.42
C HIS A 385 19.46 -4.77 10.76
N THR A 386 20.47 -5.27 10.05
CA THR A 386 21.87 -4.83 10.19
C THR A 386 22.27 -3.76 9.16
N GLN A 387 21.45 -3.57 8.12
CA GLN A 387 21.62 -2.57 7.06
C GLN A 387 20.31 -1.77 6.89
N PRO A 388 20.35 -0.62 6.19
CA PRO A 388 19.17 0.20 6.00
C PRO A 388 17.99 -0.55 5.35
N ILE A 389 16.79 -0.24 5.84
CA ILE A 389 15.52 -0.67 5.27
C ILE A 389 15.30 0.15 3.99
N ALA A 390 15.22 -0.53 2.86
CA ALA A 390 15.09 0.09 1.54
C ALA A 390 13.62 0.19 1.07
N ALA A 391 12.75 -0.68 1.58
CA ALA A 391 11.33 -0.67 1.24
C ALA A 391 10.48 -1.20 2.39
N LEU A 392 9.24 -0.72 2.44
CA LEU A 392 8.25 -1.00 3.47
C LEU A 392 6.90 -1.28 2.81
N CYS A 393 6.22 -2.34 3.24
CA CYS A 393 4.85 -2.63 2.86
C CYS A 393 4.01 -2.87 4.11
N VAL A 394 2.90 -2.14 4.25
CA VAL A 394 1.99 -2.23 5.39
C VAL A 394 0.59 -2.55 4.89
N ASP A 395 -0.01 -3.57 5.43
CA ASP A 395 -1.40 -3.92 5.19
C ASP A 395 -2.16 -4.16 6.52
N SER A 396 -3.43 -4.49 6.44
CA SER A 396 -4.27 -4.75 7.63
C SER A 396 -3.83 -5.98 8.43
N PHE A 397 -2.97 -6.80 7.87
CA PHE A 397 -2.52 -8.06 8.41
C PHE A 397 -1.09 -7.98 8.96
N ARG A 398 -0.18 -7.31 8.24
CA ARG A 398 1.25 -7.36 8.51
C ARG A 398 1.99 -6.09 8.13
N VAL A 399 3.24 -6.04 8.56
CA VAL A 399 4.27 -5.12 8.10
C VAL A 399 5.42 -5.94 7.56
N VAL A 400 5.86 -5.65 6.35
CA VAL A 400 7.02 -6.29 5.73
C VAL A 400 8.07 -5.22 5.46
N THR A 401 9.26 -5.41 6.01
CA THR A 401 10.43 -4.56 5.76
C THR A 401 11.43 -5.30 4.90
N ALA A 402 11.96 -4.61 3.89
CA ALA A 402 12.97 -5.12 2.98
C ALA A 402 14.26 -4.34 3.16
N SER A 403 15.37 -5.02 3.49
CA SER A 403 16.64 -4.38 3.81
C SER A 403 17.78 -4.79 2.88
N ARG A 404 18.80 -3.94 2.85
CA ARG A 404 20.05 -4.21 2.15
C ARG A 404 20.88 -5.31 2.81
N ASP A 405 20.53 -5.79 3.99
CA ASP A 405 21.12 -6.96 4.65
C ASP A 405 20.68 -8.30 4.05
N LEU A 406 19.96 -8.31 2.92
CA LEU A 406 19.40 -9.48 2.25
C LEU A 406 18.32 -10.21 3.05
N SER A 407 17.68 -9.54 3.99
CA SER A 407 16.54 -10.09 4.73
C SER A 407 15.28 -9.25 4.52
N LEU A 408 14.14 -9.94 4.49
CA LEU A 408 12.83 -9.36 4.73
C LEU A 408 12.41 -9.73 6.14
N ARG A 409 11.90 -8.79 6.92
CA ARG A 409 11.26 -9.10 8.19
C ARG A 409 9.75 -9.05 8.02
N VAL A 410 9.09 -10.06 8.52
CA VAL A 410 7.63 -10.15 8.54
C VAL A 410 7.18 -9.97 9.97
N LEU A 411 6.38 -8.93 10.17
CA LEU A 411 5.81 -8.58 11.46
C LEU A 411 4.28 -8.60 11.33
N THR A 412 3.58 -9.08 12.34
CA THR A 412 2.10 -9.15 12.33
C THR A 412 1.50 -8.26 13.42
N TRP A 413 0.35 -7.67 13.11
CA TRP A 413 -0.41 -6.89 14.08
C TRP A 413 -0.96 -7.81 15.17
N LYS A 414 -0.79 -7.40 16.42
CA LYS A 414 -1.30 -8.11 17.59
C LYS A 414 -2.16 -7.17 18.44
N LYS A 415 -3.22 -7.72 19.01
CA LYS A 415 -4.07 -7.03 19.97
C LYS A 415 -3.74 -7.55 21.38
N GLU A 416 -3.17 -6.69 22.21
CA GLU A 416 -2.91 -6.99 23.62
C GLU A 416 -4.00 -6.38 24.50
N LYS A 417 -4.47 -7.13 25.51
CA LYS A 417 -5.57 -6.70 26.38
C LYS A 417 -5.27 -5.39 27.10
N ASP A 418 -4.02 -5.23 27.55
CA ASP A 418 -3.60 -4.09 28.40
C ASP A 418 -2.92 -2.95 27.59
N LYS A 419 -2.29 -3.25 26.46
CA LYS A 419 -1.52 -2.28 25.66
C LYS A 419 -2.23 -1.85 24.37
N GLY A 420 -3.38 -2.43 24.07
CA GLY A 420 -4.10 -2.20 22.83
C GLY A 420 -3.45 -2.89 21.67
N ARG A 421 -3.07 -2.12 20.61
CA ARG A 421 -2.42 -2.68 19.42
C ARG A 421 -0.91 -2.58 19.54
N THR A 422 -0.24 -3.63 19.08
CA THR A 422 1.21 -3.72 18.96
C THR A 422 1.58 -4.48 17.70
N LEU A 423 2.87 -4.47 17.37
CA LEU A 423 3.42 -5.21 16.26
C LEU A 423 4.38 -6.26 16.81
N GLN A 424 4.34 -7.47 16.30
CA GLN A 424 5.20 -8.57 16.72
C GLN A 424 6.04 -9.05 15.54
N SER A 425 7.37 -9.07 15.71
CA SER A 425 8.29 -9.68 14.75
C SER A 425 8.08 -11.21 14.76
N ARG A 426 7.91 -11.81 13.57
CA ARG A 426 7.63 -13.24 13.42
C ARG A 426 8.86 -13.99 12.93
N PHE A 427 9.28 -13.71 11.72
CA PHE A 427 10.40 -14.39 11.07
C PHE A 427 11.04 -13.50 10.01
N HIS A 428 12.14 -13.99 9.45
CA HIS A 428 12.82 -13.36 8.33
C HIS A 428 12.86 -14.30 7.12
N LEU A 429 12.80 -13.69 5.93
CA LEU A 429 12.95 -14.36 4.64
C LEU A 429 14.26 -13.90 4.01
N LEU A 430 15.03 -14.82 3.44
CA LEU A 430 16.36 -14.53 2.90
C LEU A 430 16.36 -14.36 1.40
N GLY A 431 17.05 -13.33 0.91
CA GLY A 431 17.14 -12.97 -0.50
C GLY A 431 18.17 -13.76 -1.32
N GLY A 432 19.03 -14.54 -0.68
CA GLY A 432 20.07 -15.31 -1.35
C GLY A 432 21.48 -15.10 -0.76
N SER A 433 22.51 -15.34 -1.58
CA SER A 433 23.92 -15.27 -1.15
C SER A 433 24.45 -13.83 -1.19
N HIS A 434 25.18 -13.42 -0.17
CA HIS A 434 25.87 -12.12 -0.10
C HIS A 434 26.94 -11.90 -1.18
N THR A 435 27.44 -12.97 -1.78
CA THR A 435 28.44 -12.86 -2.86
C THR A 435 27.88 -12.37 -4.19
N MET A 436 26.57 -12.62 -4.44
CA MET A 436 25.90 -12.30 -5.70
C MET A 436 24.83 -11.22 -5.57
N SER A 437 24.53 -10.74 -4.37
CA SER A 437 23.41 -9.85 -4.11
C SER A 437 23.81 -8.70 -3.18
N ARG A 438 23.23 -7.51 -3.42
CA ARG A 438 23.49 -6.27 -2.68
C ARG A 438 22.35 -5.87 -1.72
N GLY A 439 21.32 -6.68 -1.62
CA GLY A 439 20.18 -6.44 -0.75
C GLY A 439 18.86 -6.30 -1.47
N PHE A 440 17.81 -6.21 -0.69
CA PHE A 440 16.48 -5.91 -1.21
C PHE A 440 16.32 -4.42 -1.49
N THR A 441 15.55 -4.09 -2.55
CA THR A 441 15.31 -2.70 -2.98
C THR A 441 13.84 -2.33 -3.03
N LYS A 442 12.96 -3.28 -3.34
CA LYS A 442 11.50 -3.09 -3.42
C LYS A 442 10.79 -4.26 -2.79
N VAL A 443 9.60 -4.02 -2.26
CA VAL A 443 8.70 -5.06 -1.75
C VAL A 443 7.26 -4.68 -2.08
N ALA A 444 6.47 -5.66 -2.47
CA ALA A 444 5.04 -5.57 -2.62
C ALA A 444 4.40 -6.83 -2.03
N CYS A 445 3.21 -6.68 -1.48
CA CYS A 445 2.45 -7.77 -0.87
C CYS A 445 1.03 -7.76 -1.43
N ASP A 446 0.51 -8.95 -1.67
CA ASP A 446 -0.92 -9.19 -1.68
C ASP A 446 -1.29 -10.01 -0.44
N TYR A 447 -2.54 -10.48 -0.36
CA TYR A 447 -3.00 -11.18 0.84
C TYR A 447 -2.20 -12.47 1.15
N VAL A 448 -1.78 -13.22 0.13
CA VAL A 448 -1.20 -14.56 0.25
C VAL A 448 0.26 -14.65 -0.14
N SER A 449 0.84 -13.57 -0.64
CA SER A 449 2.23 -13.61 -1.11
C SER A 449 3.01 -12.31 -0.80
N ILE A 450 4.32 -12.43 -0.81
CA ILE A 450 5.28 -11.34 -0.71
C ILE A 450 6.21 -11.44 -1.90
N VAL A 451 6.35 -10.38 -2.68
CA VAL A 451 7.33 -10.31 -3.76
C VAL A 451 8.29 -9.16 -3.51
N ALA A 452 9.57 -9.44 -3.59
CA ALA A 452 10.61 -8.43 -3.36
C ALA A 452 11.72 -8.53 -4.43
N SER A 453 12.27 -7.38 -4.81
CA SER A 453 13.40 -7.31 -5.72
C SER A 453 14.71 -7.35 -4.96
N VAL A 454 15.61 -8.21 -5.42
CA VAL A 454 16.99 -8.35 -4.93
C VAL A 454 17.92 -7.73 -5.95
N GLN A 455 18.64 -6.69 -5.54
CA GLN A 455 19.66 -6.08 -6.37
C GLN A 455 20.85 -7.04 -6.52
N SER A 456 21.20 -7.33 -7.75
CA SER A 456 22.35 -8.21 -8.06
C SER A 456 23.63 -7.40 -8.28
N VAL A 457 24.76 -8.00 -7.96
CA VAL A 457 26.09 -7.41 -8.20
C VAL A 457 26.35 -7.15 -9.69
N ASN A 458 25.82 -8.00 -10.57
CA ASN A 458 25.96 -7.87 -12.03
C ASN A 458 24.91 -6.95 -12.68
N GLY A 459 24.09 -6.24 -11.89
CA GLY A 459 23.05 -5.33 -12.36
C GLY A 459 21.79 -6.00 -12.91
N LYS A 460 21.70 -7.34 -12.85
CA LYS A 460 20.51 -8.11 -13.26
C LYS A 460 19.70 -8.48 -12.04
N ASP A 461 18.73 -7.64 -11.69
CA ASP A 461 17.92 -7.87 -10.49
C ASP A 461 17.05 -9.12 -10.63
N VAL A 462 16.83 -9.79 -9.49
CA VAL A 462 16.01 -11.00 -9.39
C VAL A 462 14.88 -10.73 -8.43
N LEU A 463 13.66 -11.16 -8.79
CA LEU A 463 12.55 -11.13 -7.86
C LEU A 463 12.51 -12.42 -7.03
N LYS A 464 12.25 -12.27 -5.74
CA LYS A 464 11.94 -13.37 -4.83
C LYS A 464 10.45 -13.31 -4.50
N ALA A 465 9.76 -14.38 -4.84
CA ALA A 465 8.34 -14.55 -4.57
C ALA A 465 8.16 -15.59 -3.46
N TYR A 466 7.51 -15.20 -2.38
CA TYR A 466 7.17 -16.05 -1.25
C TYR A 466 5.66 -16.21 -1.22
N SER A 467 5.17 -17.42 -1.49
CA SER A 467 3.74 -17.72 -1.51
C SER A 467 3.37 -18.58 -0.31
N PHE A 468 2.37 -18.14 0.46
CA PHE A 468 1.80 -18.82 1.62
C PHE A 468 0.54 -19.64 1.28
N ASN A 469 0.20 -19.71 0.00
CA ASN A 469 -0.91 -20.47 -0.55
C ASN A 469 -0.39 -21.81 -1.08
N SER A 470 -0.45 -22.82 -0.30
CA SER A 470 -0.17 -24.20 -0.70
C SER A 470 -1.20 -25.16 -0.12
#